data_d2284c07851fe64732d1050fbafeb075
#
_entry.id   d2284c07851fe64732d1050fbafeb075
#
_cell.length_a   1.000
_cell.length_b   1.000
_cell.length_c   1.000
_cell.angle_alpha   90.00
_cell.angle_beta   90.00
_cell.angle_gamma   90.00
#
_symmetry.space_group_name_H-M   'P 1'
#
loop_
_entity.id
_entity.type
_entity.pdbx_description
1 polymer ?
#
loop_
_entity_poly.entity_id
_entity_poly.type
_entity_poly.pdbx_seq_one_letter_code
_entity_poly.pdbx_strand_id
1 'polypeptide(L)'
;MVRRDLLALGITIPSETLWRFLRMLAHQHGQLFNASALAVAMGGISPITVSRYLDIFCDALIVRKLEPYFVNLGKRLVKSPKVYFRDLGLLHALLNIGQAHDLQGHPMAGYSWEGLVINHLAAQMSQGFGGNASLYFYRTSAGAEMDAVIDTGSERIGFEIKLSDAPRVTKGFWNACDDLQLSRAYVVAPVEHAWPLSDKAQVLPFVSLKQVLSSH
;
A
#
# COMPACT_ATOMS: atom_id res chain seq x y z
N MET A 1 21.38 7.69 10.08
CA MET A 1 21.37 6.67 9.02
C MET A 1 20.83 7.28 7.73
N VAL A 2 19.55 7.51 7.52
CA VAL A 2 18.99 8.04 6.26
C VAL A 2 19.67 9.31 5.71
N ARG A 3 19.99 10.31 6.55
CA ARG A 3 20.67 11.56 6.10
C ARG A 3 22.05 11.32 5.50
N ARG A 4 22.81 10.35 6.02
CA ARG A 4 24.18 10.04 5.60
C ARG A 4 24.17 9.25 4.30
N ASP A 5 23.23 8.35 4.15
CA ASP A 5 23.13 7.42 3.03
C ASP A 5 22.61 8.12 1.76
N LEU A 6 21.72 9.11 1.89
CA LEU A 6 21.25 9.92 0.76
C LEU A 6 22.37 10.75 0.12
N LEU A 7 23.30 11.29 0.93
CA LEU A 7 24.47 12.02 0.39
C LEU A 7 25.43 11.08 -0.35
N ALA A 8 25.56 9.84 0.12
CA ALA A 8 26.39 8.83 -0.54
C ALA A 8 25.87 8.39 -1.91
N LEU A 9 24.56 8.57 -2.17
CA LEU A 9 23.89 8.31 -3.45
C LEU A 9 24.04 9.45 -4.48
N GLY A 10 24.89 10.47 -4.21
CA GLY A 10 25.12 11.59 -5.12
C GLY A 10 23.95 12.59 -5.22
N ILE A 11 23.05 12.60 -4.23
CA ILE A 11 21.89 13.48 -4.20
C ILE A 11 22.34 14.88 -3.77
N THR A 12 22.18 15.86 -4.67
CA THR A 12 22.55 17.27 -4.45
C THR A 12 21.53 18.10 -3.69
N ILE A 13 20.38 17.50 -3.35
CA ILE A 13 19.30 18.17 -2.62
C ILE A 13 19.68 18.28 -1.14
N PRO A 14 19.46 19.45 -0.48
CA PRO A 14 19.73 19.59 0.94
C PRO A 14 19.04 18.52 1.78
N SER A 15 19.80 17.84 2.64
CA SER A 15 19.28 16.74 3.46
C SER A 15 18.08 17.15 4.34
N GLU A 16 18.05 18.40 4.78
CA GLU A 16 16.97 18.98 5.56
C GLU A 16 15.63 19.01 4.77
N THR A 17 15.71 19.38 3.48
CA THR A 17 14.56 19.39 2.57
C THR A 17 14.02 17.98 2.36
N LEU A 18 14.89 17.02 2.11
CA LEU A 18 14.50 15.60 1.95
C LEU A 18 13.92 15.03 3.25
N TRP A 19 14.51 15.37 4.40
CA TRP A 19 13.99 14.93 5.69
C TRP A 19 12.61 15.50 5.98
N ARG A 20 12.40 16.78 5.71
CA ARG A 20 11.08 17.43 5.81
C ARG A 20 10.07 16.75 4.91
N PHE A 21 10.43 16.49 3.65
CA PHE A 21 9.56 15.79 2.71
C PHE A 21 9.21 14.37 3.21
N LEU A 22 10.19 13.62 3.70
CA LEU A 22 9.98 12.25 4.22
C LEU A 22 9.00 12.24 5.41
N ARG A 23 9.11 13.20 6.32
CA ARG A 23 8.17 13.33 7.43
C ARG A 23 6.75 13.66 6.95
N MET A 24 6.61 14.53 5.95
CA MET A 24 5.30 14.85 5.37
C MET A 24 4.72 13.63 4.64
N LEU A 25 5.57 12.89 3.94
CA LEU A 25 5.17 11.67 3.25
C LEU A 25 4.70 10.57 4.22
N ALA A 26 5.25 10.51 5.44
CA ALA A 26 4.81 9.57 6.48
C ALA A 26 3.33 9.75 6.84
N HIS A 27 2.82 10.97 6.83
CA HIS A 27 1.39 11.26 7.03
C HIS A 27 0.50 10.86 5.85
N GLN A 28 1.08 10.52 4.69
CA GLN A 28 0.37 10.03 3.51
C GLN A 28 0.56 8.52 3.28
N HIS A 29 1.13 7.81 4.25
CA HIS A 29 1.29 6.36 4.17
C HIS A 29 -0.06 5.67 3.95
N GLY A 30 -0.14 4.75 2.97
CA GLY A 30 -1.38 4.06 2.59
C GLY A 30 -2.38 4.91 1.80
N GLN A 31 -2.07 6.18 1.51
CA GLN A 31 -2.96 7.10 0.81
C GLN A 31 -2.49 7.38 -0.62
N LEU A 32 -3.41 7.90 -1.43
CA LEU A 32 -3.11 8.37 -2.78
C LEU A 32 -2.11 9.53 -2.72
N PHE A 33 -1.03 9.42 -3.47
CA PHE A 33 -0.01 10.46 -3.55
C PHE A 33 -0.55 11.73 -4.19
N ASN A 34 -0.53 12.82 -3.44
CA ASN A 34 -0.94 14.13 -3.92
C ASN A 34 0.27 15.08 -4.00
N ALA A 35 0.95 15.05 -5.15
CA ALA A 35 2.12 15.89 -5.40
C ALA A 35 1.81 17.39 -5.26
N SER A 36 0.63 17.83 -5.68
CA SER A 36 0.25 19.26 -5.62
C SER A 36 0.06 19.74 -4.18
N ALA A 37 -0.59 18.95 -3.33
CA ALA A 37 -0.77 19.29 -1.92
C ALA A 37 0.58 19.34 -1.19
N LEU A 38 1.46 18.35 -1.43
CA LEU A 38 2.81 18.34 -0.87
C LEU A 38 3.66 19.51 -1.38
N ALA A 39 3.53 19.87 -2.65
CA ALA A 39 4.26 21.02 -3.25
C ALA A 39 3.94 22.32 -2.51
N VAL A 40 2.67 22.58 -2.25
CA VAL A 40 2.24 23.76 -1.46
C VAL A 40 2.82 23.70 -0.04
N ALA A 41 2.70 22.56 0.64
CA ALA A 41 3.19 22.39 2.01
C ALA A 41 4.74 22.44 2.12
N MET A 42 5.45 22.18 1.02
CA MET A 42 6.92 22.31 0.91
C MET A 42 7.39 23.75 0.62
N GLY A 43 6.49 24.73 0.61
CA GLY A 43 6.82 26.13 0.38
C GLY A 43 6.62 26.57 -1.08
N GLY A 44 5.73 25.89 -1.82
CA GLY A 44 5.36 26.26 -3.19
C GLY A 44 6.34 25.78 -4.27
N ILE A 45 7.07 24.69 -4.02
CA ILE A 45 7.89 24.05 -5.05
C ILE A 45 6.99 23.42 -6.12
N SER A 46 7.56 23.02 -7.27
CA SER A 46 6.76 22.40 -8.32
C SER A 46 6.31 20.97 -7.95
N PRO A 47 5.09 20.52 -8.35
CA PRO A 47 4.65 19.14 -8.18
C PRO A 47 5.60 18.14 -8.85
N ILE A 48 6.25 18.50 -9.94
CA ILE A 48 7.28 17.68 -10.62
C ILE A 48 8.47 17.45 -9.68
N THR A 49 8.92 18.50 -8.98
CA THR A 49 10.00 18.37 -7.99
C THR A 49 9.62 17.44 -6.85
N VAL A 50 8.38 17.53 -6.36
CA VAL A 50 7.84 16.64 -5.33
C VAL A 50 7.84 15.18 -5.80
N SER A 51 7.43 14.92 -7.04
CA SER A 51 7.46 13.57 -7.63
C SER A 51 8.89 13.03 -7.73
N ARG A 52 9.86 13.87 -8.12
CA ARG A 52 11.29 13.48 -8.11
C ARG A 52 11.80 13.15 -6.71
N TYR A 53 11.35 13.84 -5.66
CA TYR A 53 11.71 13.49 -4.27
C TYR A 53 11.13 12.12 -3.89
N LEU A 54 9.90 11.82 -4.30
CA LEU A 54 9.32 10.49 -4.10
C LEU A 54 10.15 9.41 -4.81
N ASP A 55 10.56 9.66 -6.08
CA ASP A 55 11.38 8.72 -6.84
C ASP A 55 12.70 8.39 -6.14
N ILE A 56 13.39 9.41 -5.60
CA ILE A 56 14.61 9.22 -4.80
C ILE A 56 14.39 8.25 -3.63
N PHE A 57 13.29 8.38 -2.91
CA PHE A 57 12.99 7.47 -1.78
C PHE A 57 12.52 6.08 -2.24
N CYS A 58 11.95 5.97 -3.43
CA CYS A 58 11.66 4.67 -4.05
C CYS A 58 12.94 3.95 -4.47
N ASP A 59 13.87 4.66 -5.12
CA ASP A 59 15.18 4.13 -5.56
C ASP A 59 16.05 3.74 -4.37
N ALA A 60 15.97 4.52 -3.27
CA ALA A 60 16.62 4.19 -1.99
C ALA A 60 15.91 3.06 -1.21
N LEU A 61 14.86 2.44 -1.74
CA LEU A 61 14.07 1.37 -1.14
C LEU A 61 13.44 1.74 0.22
N ILE A 62 13.26 3.03 0.51
CA ILE A 62 12.63 3.52 1.74
C ILE A 62 11.11 3.47 1.64
N VAL A 63 10.58 3.83 0.48
CA VAL A 63 9.15 3.77 0.18
C VAL A 63 8.87 2.92 -1.06
N ARG A 64 7.62 2.56 -1.23
CA ARG A 64 7.07 1.86 -2.39
C ARG A 64 5.92 2.67 -2.95
N LYS A 65 5.86 2.82 -4.27
CA LYS A 65 4.64 3.15 -4.99
C LYS A 65 3.87 1.87 -5.25
N LEU A 66 2.59 1.87 -4.93
CA LEU A 66 1.65 0.87 -5.39
C LEU A 66 0.81 1.51 -6.49
N GLU A 67 0.97 1.04 -7.70
CA GLU A 67 0.29 1.60 -8.87
C GLU A 67 -1.17 1.13 -8.93
N PRO A 68 -2.08 1.93 -9.49
CA PRO A 68 -3.45 1.50 -9.72
C PRO A 68 -3.51 0.46 -10.84
N TYR A 69 -4.39 -0.53 -10.69
CA TYR A 69 -4.68 -1.51 -11.73
C TYR A 69 -5.60 -0.88 -12.79
N PHE A 70 -5.14 -0.83 -14.02
CA PHE A 70 -5.90 -0.28 -15.13
C PHE A 70 -6.62 -1.38 -15.90
N VAL A 71 -7.93 -1.39 -15.83
CA VAL A 71 -8.80 -2.27 -16.63
C VAL A 71 -9.65 -1.39 -17.55
N ASN A 72 -9.77 -1.77 -18.81
CA ASN A 72 -10.58 -1.02 -19.78
C ASN A 72 -12.07 -1.38 -19.63
N LEU A 73 -12.69 -0.92 -18.54
CA LEU A 73 -14.10 -1.17 -18.20
C LEU A 73 -15.02 0.03 -18.50
N GLY A 74 -14.53 1.06 -19.20
CA GLY A 74 -15.29 2.31 -19.39
C GLY A 74 -15.50 3.09 -18.09
N LYS A 75 -14.87 2.70 -16.98
CA LYS A 75 -14.94 3.36 -15.67
C LYS A 75 -13.80 4.34 -15.47
N ARG A 76 -14.09 5.47 -14.81
CA ARG A 76 -13.05 6.44 -14.45
C ARG A 76 -12.25 5.91 -13.25
N LEU A 77 -11.01 5.52 -13.51
CA LEU A 77 -10.07 5.02 -12.50
C LEU A 77 -9.26 6.15 -11.88
N VAL A 78 -8.86 5.95 -10.63
CA VAL A 78 -7.86 6.79 -9.95
C VAL A 78 -6.50 6.54 -10.62
N LYS A 79 -5.75 7.62 -10.87
CA LYS A 79 -4.44 7.53 -11.58
C LYS A 79 -3.24 7.68 -10.67
N SER A 80 -3.42 8.31 -9.49
CA SER A 80 -2.31 8.51 -8.54
C SER A 80 -1.98 7.22 -7.81
N PRO A 81 -0.70 6.86 -7.62
CA PRO A 81 -0.31 5.71 -6.83
C PRO A 81 -0.63 5.91 -5.34
N LYS A 82 -0.79 4.82 -4.59
CA LYS A 82 -0.67 4.81 -3.14
C LYS A 82 0.81 4.72 -2.75
N VAL A 83 1.18 5.28 -1.58
CA VAL A 83 2.58 5.29 -1.12
C VAL A 83 2.71 4.56 0.21
N TYR A 84 3.65 3.62 0.29
CA TYR A 84 3.91 2.84 1.50
C TYR A 84 5.38 2.91 1.92
N PHE A 85 5.64 3.13 3.20
CA PHE A 85 6.96 2.91 3.77
C PHE A 85 7.24 1.40 3.82
N ARG A 86 8.44 1.00 3.43
CA ARG A 86 8.85 -0.41 3.46
C ARG A 86 9.19 -0.86 4.88
N ASP A 87 9.70 0.05 5.70
CA ASP A 87 9.98 -0.17 7.13
C ASP A 87 8.95 0.61 7.96
N LEU A 88 8.10 -0.12 8.67
CA LEU A 88 7.08 0.48 9.54
C LEU A 88 7.69 1.03 10.84
N GLY A 89 8.84 0.55 11.29
CA GLY A 89 9.57 1.14 12.40
C GLY A 89 10.03 2.56 12.06
N LEU A 90 10.55 2.76 10.84
CA LEU A 90 10.87 4.09 10.32
C LEU A 90 9.63 4.97 10.21
N LEU A 91 8.51 4.45 9.68
CA LEU A 91 7.24 5.16 9.62
C LEU A 91 6.80 5.66 11.00
N HIS A 92 6.78 4.76 11.98
CA HIS A 92 6.37 5.08 13.35
C HIS A 92 7.29 6.11 14.00
N ALA A 93 8.62 5.99 13.80
CA ALA A 93 9.58 6.97 14.29
C ALA A 93 9.37 8.37 13.67
N LEU A 94 9.04 8.46 12.37
CA LEU A 94 8.74 9.72 11.69
C LEU A 94 7.46 10.37 12.19
N LEU A 95 6.49 9.57 12.64
CA LEU A 95 5.20 9.99 13.21
C LEU A 95 5.24 10.20 14.73
N ASN A 96 6.41 10.02 15.37
CA ASN A 96 6.60 10.06 16.83
C ASN A 96 5.75 9.03 17.59
N ILE A 97 5.49 7.86 16.98
CA ILE A 97 4.83 6.71 17.62
C ILE A 97 5.96 5.86 18.25
N GLY A 98 6.15 5.96 19.56
CA GLY A 98 7.27 5.35 20.26
C GLY A 98 7.01 3.94 20.76
N GLN A 99 5.77 3.61 21.06
CA GLN A 99 5.36 2.36 21.69
C GLN A 99 4.18 1.73 20.96
N ALA A 100 4.01 0.42 21.11
CA ALA A 100 2.89 -0.31 20.49
C ALA A 100 1.52 0.21 20.95
N HIS A 101 1.39 0.62 22.23
CA HIS A 101 0.15 1.17 22.76
C HIS A 101 -0.19 2.55 22.17
N ASP A 102 0.82 3.34 21.73
CA ASP A 102 0.59 4.62 21.06
C ASP A 102 -0.03 4.43 19.68
N LEU A 103 0.25 3.28 19.04
CA LEU A 103 -0.36 2.93 17.75
C LEU A 103 -1.82 2.50 17.91
N GLN A 104 -2.18 1.90 19.05
CA GLN A 104 -3.57 1.52 19.33
C GLN A 104 -4.42 2.78 19.45
N GLY A 105 -5.45 2.89 18.60
CA GLY A 105 -6.29 4.09 18.51
C GLY A 105 -5.69 5.27 17.76
N HIS A 106 -4.45 5.17 17.29
CA HIS A 106 -3.85 6.20 16.43
C HIS A 106 -4.51 6.22 15.05
N PRO A 107 -4.77 7.39 14.44
CA PRO A 107 -5.39 7.47 13.11
C PRO A 107 -4.65 6.70 12.03
N MET A 108 -3.34 6.50 12.19
CA MET A 108 -2.50 5.74 11.25
C MET A 108 -2.47 4.23 11.50
N ALA A 109 -3.14 3.71 12.53
CA ALA A 109 -3.09 2.28 12.84
C ALA A 109 -3.57 1.40 11.69
N GLY A 110 -4.71 1.75 11.08
CA GLY A 110 -5.25 1.04 9.92
C GLY A 110 -4.31 1.10 8.69
N TYR A 111 -3.76 2.27 8.39
CA TYR A 111 -2.78 2.43 7.30
C TYR A 111 -1.47 1.71 7.58
N SER A 112 -1.01 1.69 8.83
CA SER A 112 0.17 0.91 9.23
C SER A 112 -0.06 -0.59 9.04
N TRP A 113 -1.24 -1.09 9.43
CA TRP A 113 -1.64 -2.47 9.19
C TRP A 113 -1.70 -2.80 7.69
N GLU A 114 -2.33 -1.93 6.90
CA GLU A 114 -2.38 -2.04 5.45
C GLU A 114 -0.96 -2.12 4.87
N GLY A 115 -0.06 -1.22 5.30
CA GLY A 115 1.34 -1.22 4.88
C GLY A 115 2.09 -2.51 5.23
N LEU A 116 1.82 -3.11 6.40
CA LEU A 116 2.38 -4.40 6.79
C LEU A 116 1.99 -5.50 5.80
N VAL A 117 0.70 -5.58 5.49
CA VAL A 117 0.16 -6.60 4.56
C VAL A 117 0.71 -6.37 3.15
N ILE A 118 0.69 -5.13 2.65
CA ILE A 118 1.22 -4.77 1.30
C ILE A 118 2.72 -5.13 1.19
N ASN A 119 3.52 -4.82 2.22
CA ASN A 119 4.94 -5.17 2.22
C ASN A 119 5.15 -6.68 2.24
N HIS A 120 4.32 -7.42 2.98
CA HIS A 120 4.36 -8.88 3.01
C HIS A 120 3.98 -9.49 1.65
N LEU A 121 2.88 -9.05 1.03
CA LEU A 121 2.47 -9.49 -0.31
C LEU A 121 3.59 -9.25 -1.32
N ALA A 122 4.17 -8.05 -1.35
CA ALA A 122 5.25 -7.70 -2.26
C ALA A 122 6.54 -8.53 -2.05
N ALA A 123 6.84 -8.92 -0.81
CA ALA A 123 7.97 -9.81 -0.51
C ALA A 123 7.71 -11.25 -0.99
N GLN A 124 6.50 -11.76 -0.80
CA GLN A 124 6.13 -13.11 -1.24
C GLN A 124 6.08 -13.24 -2.76
N MET A 125 5.66 -12.20 -3.48
CA MET A 125 5.65 -12.21 -4.95
C MET A 125 7.03 -12.43 -5.55
N SER A 126 8.08 -11.87 -4.95
CA SER A 126 9.45 -12.08 -5.41
C SER A 126 9.94 -13.52 -5.25
N GLN A 127 9.28 -14.32 -4.43
CA GLN A 127 9.67 -15.70 -4.09
C GLN A 127 8.76 -16.78 -4.71
N GLY A 128 7.47 -16.48 -4.90
CA GLY A 128 6.43 -17.49 -5.18
C GLY A 128 5.89 -17.54 -6.61
N PHE A 129 5.86 -16.43 -7.34
CA PHE A 129 5.16 -16.35 -8.63
C PHE A 129 6.09 -16.34 -9.87
N GLY A 130 7.33 -16.83 -9.74
CA GLY A 130 8.23 -16.95 -10.89
C GLY A 130 8.55 -15.66 -11.64
N GLY A 131 8.35 -14.49 -11.03
CA GLY A 131 8.67 -13.18 -11.61
C GLY A 131 7.61 -12.58 -12.55
N ASN A 132 6.53 -13.28 -12.83
CA ASN A 132 5.48 -12.83 -13.75
C ASN A 132 4.31 -12.12 -13.09
N ALA A 133 4.22 -12.11 -11.75
CA ALA A 133 3.15 -11.47 -11.02
C ALA A 133 3.44 -10.01 -10.74
N SER A 134 2.40 -9.18 -10.76
CA SER A 134 2.48 -7.76 -10.43
C SER A 134 1.45 -7.39 -9.38
N LEU A 135 1.82 -6.45 -8.49
CA LEU A 135 0.99 -5.98 -7.39
C LEU A 135 0.48 -4.58 -7.69
N TYR A 136 -0.83 -4.40 -7.54
CA TYR A 136 -1.55 -3.16 -7.78
C TYR A 136 -2.57 -2.91 -6.67
N PHE A 137 -3.20 -1.75 -6.65
CA PHE A 137 -4.49 -1.52 -5.99
C PHE A 137 -5.55 -1.23 -7.06
N TYR A 138 -6.83 -1.32 -6.69
CA TYR A 138 -7.91 -0.94 -7.59
C TYR A 138 -8.83 0.06 -6.92
N ARG A 139 -9.13 1.17 -7.62
CA ARG A 139 -10.08 2.16 -7.15
C ARG A 139 -10.73 2.92 -8.29
N THR A 140 -12.06 2.98 -8.27
CA THR A 140 -12.86 3.77 -9.21
C THR A 140 -13.38 5.04 -8.54
N SER A 141 -13.72 6.05 -9.35
CA SER A 141 -14.41 7.24 -8.85
C SER A 141 -15.81 6.96 -8.32
N ALA A 142 -16.41 5.81 -8.66
CA ALA A 142 -17.72 5.35 -8.21
C ALA A 142 -17.68 4.57 -6.89
N GLY A 143 -16.49 4.40 -6.26
CA GLY A 143 -16.34 3.80 -4.94
C GLY A 143 -16.13 2.27 -4.94
N ALA A 144 -15.88 1.62 -6.09
CA ALA A 144 -15.34 0.27 -6.08
C ALA A 144 -13.86 0.36 -5.69
N GLU A 145 -13.42 -0.45 -4.71
CA GLU A 145 -12.06 -0.42 -4.19
C GLU A 145 -11.60 -1.82 -3.77
N MET A 146 -10.31 -2.10 -4.01
CA MET A 146 -9.58 -3.27 -3.55
C MET A 146 -8.18 -2.81 -3.15
N ASP A 147 -7.76 -3.06 -1.89
CA ASP A 147 -6.49 -2.54 -1.35
C ASP A 147 -5.27 -3.12 -2.04
N ALA A 148 -5.33 -4.40 -2.44
CA ALA A 148 -4.30 -5.02 -3.26
C ALA A 148 -4.90 -5.99 -4.29
N VAL A 149 -4.27 -6.04 -5.47
CA VAL A 149 -4.58 -6.99 -6.54
C VAL A 149 -3.27 -7.59 -7.02
N ILE A 150 -3.15 -8.89 -6.95
CA ILE A 150 -2.07 -9.63 -7.60
C ILE A 150 -2.59 -10.10 -8.95
N ASP A 151 -1.91 -9.69 -10.02
CA ASP A 151 -2.16 -10.17 -11.37
C ASP A 151 -0.98 -11.05 -11.81
N THR A 152 -1.27 -12.33 -12.08
CA THR A 152 -0.28 -13.31 -12.56
C THR A 152 -0.28 -13.44 -14.08
N GLY A 153 -1.16 -12.69 -14.76
CA GLY A 153 -1.44 -12.84 -16.19
C GLY A 153 -2.49 -13.92 -16.49
N SER A 154 -2.56 -14.99 -15.71
CA SER A 154 -3.56 -16.06 -15.84
C SER A 154 -4.76 -15.89 -14.91
N GLU A 155 -4.53 -15.31 -13.75
CA GLU A 155 -5.57 -15.04 -12.76
C GLU A 155 -5.32 -13.75 -11.99
N ARG A 156 -6.37 -13.25 -11.34
CA ARG A 156 -6.33 -12.08 -10.46
C ARG A 156 -6.86 -12.45 -9.09
N ILE A 157 -6.07 -12.11 -8.06
CA ILE A 157 -6.38 -12.37 -6.66
C ILE A 157 -6.49 -11.01 -5.95
N GLY A 158 -7.62 -10.76 -5.30
CA GLY A 158 -7.88 -9.51 -4.57
C GLY A 158 -7.65 -9.65 -3.08
N PHE A 159 -7.17 -8.58 -2.45
CA PHE A 159 -6.98 -8.48 -1.01
C PHE A 159 -7.57 -7.17 -0.51
N GLU A 160 -8.54 -7.28 0.38
CA GLU A 160 -9.05 -6.19 1.21
C GLU A 160 -8.36 -6.32 2.57
N ILE A 161 -7.96 -5.19 3.18
CA ILE A 161 -7.14 -5.21 4.39
C ILE A 161 -7.89 -4.48 5.51
N LYS A 162 -8.18 -5.16 6.60
CA LYS A 162 -8.94 -4.61 7.73
C LYS A 162 -8.21 -4.84 9.05
N LEU A 163 -7.96 -3.76 9.79
CA LEU A 163 -7.52 -3.84 11.19
C LEU A 163 -8.76 -3.98 12.09
N SER A 164 -9.32 -5.19 12.12
CA SER A 164 -10.52 -5.51 12.90
C SER A 164 -10.57 -7.02 13.17
N ASP A 165 -11.03 -7.39 14.35
CA ASP A 165 -11.34 -8.78 14.74
C ASP A 165 -12.67 -9.29 14.16
N ALA A 166 -13.54 -8.35 13.70
CA ALA A 166 -14.81 -8.65 13.03
C ALA A 166 -14.92 -7.85 11.71
N PRO A 167 -14.05 -8.14 10.71
CA PRO A 167 -13.96 -7.36 9.49
C PRO A 167 -15.26 -7.44 8.68
N ARG A 168 -15.71 -6.28 8.21
CA ARG A 168 -16.87 -6.15 7.31
C ARG A 168 -16.43 -5.60 5.97
N VAL A 169 -16.95 -6.16 4.90
CA VAL A 169 -16.74 -5.67 3.54
C VAL A 169 -17.86 -4.75 3.11
N THR A 170 -17.53 -3.80 2.25
CA THR A 170 -18.47 -2.83 1.69
C THR A 170 -19.01 -3.31 0.34
N LYS A 171 -20.05 -2.63 -0.18
CA LYS A 171 -20.48 -2.83 -1.56
C LYS A 171 -19.36 -2.56 -2.56
N GLY A 172 -18.43 -1.64 -2.24
CA GLY A 172 -17.27 -1.31 -3.07
C GLY A 172 -16.35 -2.51 -3.28
N PHE A 173 -16.14 -3.33 -2.25
CA PHE A 173 -15.38 -4.58 -2.34
C PHE A 173 -16.01 -5.57 -3.34
N TRP A 174 -17.31 -5.83 -3.22
CA TRP A 174 -18.02 -6.75 -4.14
C TRP A 174 -18.00 -6.23 -5.58
N ASN A 175 -18.24 -4.94 -5.77
CA ASN A 175 -18.11 -4.31 -7.08
C ASN A 175 -16.71 -4.46 -7.67
N ALA A 176 -15.66 -4.35 -6.85
CA ALA A 176 -14.29 -4.56 -7.31
C ALA A 176 -14.02 -6.03 -7.68
N CYS A 177 -14.56 -6.99 -6.92
CA CYS A 177 -14.48 -8.42 -7.26
C CYS A 177 -15.06 -8.70 -8.66
N ASP A 178 -16.24 -8.13 -8.95
CA ASP A 178 -16.93 -8.28 -10.24
C ASP A 178 -16.18 -7.55 -11.36
N ASP A 179 -15.77 -6.31 -11.13
CA ASP A 179 -15.05 -5.48 -12.11
C ASP A 179 -13.75 -6.14 -12.56
N LEU A 180 -13.03 -6.72 -11.62
CA LEU A 180 -11.74 -7.35 -11.86
C LEU A 180 -11.86 -8.82 -12.27
N GLN A 181 -13.07 -9.40 -12.20
CA GLN A 181 -13.31 -10.82 -12.43
C GLN A 181 -12.34 -11.68 -11.62
N LEU A 182 -12.25 -11.39 -10.30
CA LEU A 182 -11.30 -12.06 -9.42
C LEU A 182 -11.57 -13.57 -9.36
N SER A 183 -10.51 -14.36 -9.45
CA SER A 183 -10.57 -15.81 -9.19
C SER A 183 -10.80 -16.08 -7.70
N ARG A 184 -10.17 -15.28 -6.84
CA ARG A 184 -10.27 -15.32 -5.38
C ARG A 184 -10.15 -13.95 -4.77
N ALA A 185 -10.79 -13.75 -3.63
CA ALA A 185 -10.69 -12.52 -2.85
C ALA A 185 -10.49 -12.87 -1.36
N TYR A 186 -9.62 -12.14 -0.71
CA TYR A 186 -9.29 -12.32 0.71
C TYR A 186 -9.50 -11.03 1.49
N VAL A 187 -10.11 -11.14 2.67
CA VAL A 187 -10.13 -10.05 3.64
C VAL A 187 -9.11 -10.36 4.71
N VAL A 188 -7.94 -9.74 4.63
CA VAL A 188 -6.82 -9.96 5.55
C VAL A 188 -7.04 -9.17 6.83
N ALA A 189 -7.11 -9.87 7.96
CA ALA A 189 -7.40 -9.27 9.26
C ALA A 189 -6.62 -9.94 10.40
N PRO A 190 -6.48 -9.30 11.58
CA PRO A 190 -5.85 -9.87 12.77
C PRO A 190 -6.80 -10.82 13.50
N VAL A 191 -7.24 -11.86 12.81
CA VAL A 191 -8.14 -12.91 13.31
C VAL A 191 -7.41 -14.23 13.49
N GLU A 192 -7.95 -15.14 14.30
CA GLU A 192 -7.32 -16.44 14.59
C GLU A 192 -7.65 -17.49 13.52
N HIS A 193 -8.85 -17.45 12.97
CA HIS A 193 -9.36 -18.45 12.03
C HIS A 193 -9.87 -17.80 10.75
N ALA A 194 -9.80 -18.55 9.65
CA ALA A 194 -10.42 -18.18 8.38
C ALA A 194 -11.89 -18.58 8.35
N TRP A 195 -12.74 -17.80 7.67
CA TRP A 195 -14.12 -18.20 7.37
C TRP A 195 -14.56 -17.66 6.01
N PRO A 196 -15.46 -18.38 5.32
CA PRO A 196 -15.95 -17.95 4.01
C PRO A 196 -16.89 -16.73 4.12
N LEU A 197 -16.84 -15.87 3.12
CA LEU A 197 -17.81 -14.78 2.87
C LEU A 197 -18.68 -15.13 1.66
N SER A 198 -18.14 -15.87 0.69
CA SER A 198 -18.81 -16.41 -0.49
C SER A 198 -17.97 -17.56 -1.06
N ASP A 199 -18.39 -18.14 -2.19
CA ASP A 199 -17.65 -19.21 -2.88
C ASP A 199 -16.23 -18.80 -3.31
N LYS A 200 -16.00 -17.48 -3.53
CA LYS A 200 -14.72 -16.94 -4.01
C LYS A 200 -14.04 -16.01 -3.00
N ALA A 201 -14.70 -15.67 -1.90
CA ALA A 201 -14.19 -14.72 -0.93
C ALA A 201 -14.19 -15.30 0.48
N GLN A 202 -13.11 -15.05 1.23
CA GLN A 202 -13.00 -15.46 2.64
C GLN A 202 -12.21 -14.45 3.47
N VAL A 203 -12.50 -14.43 4.77
CA VAL A 203 -11.61 -13.77 5.74
C VAL A 203 -10.42 -14.67 5.99
N LEU A 204 -9.23 -14.05 6.02
CA LEU A 204 -7.96 -14.77 6.17
C LEU A 204 -7.14 -14.17 7.31
N PRO A 205 -6.66 -14.98 8.28
CA PRO A 205 -5.65 -14.55 9.22
C PRO A 205 -4.38 -14.09 8.50
N PHE A 206 -3.76 -13.00 8.95
CA PHE A 206 -2.49 -12.52 8.39
C PHE A 206 -1.40 -13.61 8.36
N VAL A 207 -1.33 -14.45 9.40
CA VAL A 207 -0.34 -15.53 9.50
C VAL A 207 -0.50 -16.61 8.42
N SER A 208 -1.70 -16.75 7.85
CA SER A 208 -2.01 -17.72 6.80
C SER A 208 -1.72 -17.20 5.38
N LEU A 209 -1.36 -15.93 5.25
CA LEU A 209 -1.18 -15.28 3.94
C LEU A 209 -0.11 -15.97 3.09
N LYS A 210 1.00 -16.37 3.72
CA LYS A 210 2.07 -17.11 3.04
C LYS A 210 1.60 -18.42 2.43
N GLN A 211 0.77 -19.18 3.13
CA GLN A 211 0.27 -20.48 2.66
C GLN A 211 -0.58 -20.34 1.41
N VAL A 212 -1.47 -19.32 1.40
CA VAL A 212 -2.34 -19.03 0.26
C VAL A 212 -1.53 -18.64 -0.97
N LEU A 213 -0.45 -17.87 -0.80
CA LEU A 213 0.39 -17.42 -1.91
C LEU A 213 1.36 -18.51 -2.42
N SER A 214 1.71 -19.50 -1.58
CA SER A 214 2.58 -20.62 -1.97
C SER A 214 1.84 -21.74 -2.70
N SER A 215 0.50 -21.70 -2.74
CA SER A 215 -0.35 -22.70 -3.40
C SER A 215 -0.58 -22.39 -4.88
N HIS A 216 0.11 -21.39 -5.41
CA HIS A 216 0.11 -20.90 -6.78
C HIS A 216 1.51 -20.91 -7.38
#